data_d84c420ae3f363cc89a8f42a3a651742
#
_entry.id   d84c420ae3f363cc89a8f42a3a651742
#
_cell.length_a   1.000
_cell.length_b   1.000
_cell.length_c   1.000
_cell.angle_alpha   90.00
_cell.angle_beta   90.00
_cell.angle_gamma   90.00
#
_symmetry.space_group_name_H-M   'P 1'
#
loop_
_entity.id
_entity.type
_entity.pdbx_description
1 polymer ?
#
loop_
_entity_poly.entity_id
_entity_poly.type
_entity_poly.pdbx_seq_one_letter_code
_entity_poly.pdbx_strand_id
1 'polypeptide(L)'
;MLSRRSVFLTGTFDVANYGDLLFPLVAAERLSAHDIDVIPVSPTEMRPAYADAMAPISADRMVHDQSLRPSGILVGGGYILMTQSAGAMPAYDKAGVAETAYPSLWIGAALAAAIRDIPLAWNAPGAPFPFPSQRREEVILPALRAADYLSVRDAQSANLFGPHDLDMPIVPDTVLDLPRVWPRAGLVDLHRAQLAERGLPVETRTLTVHVRARAMGDPAELAALIDIFAEQHGLYPLLLVLGRDLGDDRVARRVSSEMKSAHGVVGNANSLRELAATIAGSSVYVGGSFHGYVTAAAYDTPAVMVAIPSHGKFTGLLDQLDRPKDRARDWSAAFARAHEHLAGRAVDRLPASVSKALDLHWEQIVEALRYSERGRARRMAFLRTYLRLGAERFGSAWLVSPHLAGMRPDKPILNGI
;
A
#
# COMPACT_ATOMS: atom_id res chain seq x y z
N MET A 1 8.16 -32.24 11.10
CA MET A 1 7.51 -30.92 11.05
C MET A 1 6.94 -30.75 9.65
N LEU A 2 5.64 -30.59 9.48
CA LEU A 2 5.08 -30.18 8.19
C LEU A 2 5.64 -28.79 7.88
N SER A 3 6.20 -28.56 6.68
CA SER A 3 6.67 -27.23 6.29
C SER A 3 5.48 -26.29 6.30
N ARG A 4 5.61 -25.09 6.91
CA ARG A 4 4.58 -24.05 6.85
C ARG A 4 4.29 -23.74 5.38
N ARG A 5 3.02 -23.53 5.07
CA ARG A 5 2.61 -23.08 3.73
C ARG A 5 3.09 -21.64 3.54
N SER A 6 3.36 -21.23 2.31
CA SER A 6 3.67 -19.84 2.02
C SER A 6 2.72 -19.30 0.95
N VAL A 7 2.51 -17.98 0.93
CA VAL A 7 1.76 -17.28 -0.10
C VAL A 7 2.57 -16.11 -0.62
N PHE A 8 2.47 -15.82 -1.90
CA PHE A 8 2.96 -14.57 -2.46
C PHE A 8 1.99 -13.44 -2.13
N LEU A 9 2.52 -12.28 -1.76
CA LEU A 9 1.76 -11.04 -1.61
C LEU A 9 2.36 -10.00 -2.54
N THR A 10 1.61 -9.54 -3.54
CA THR A 10 2.10 -8.56 -4.51
C THR A 10 1.84 -7.12 -4.08
N GLY A 11 2.77 -6.21 -4.36
CA GLY A 11 2.64 -4.78 -4.05
C GLY A 11 3.93 -4.02 -4.32
N THR A 12 3.97 -2.73 -4.01
CA THR A 12 5.15 -1.87 -4.18
C THR A 12 6.01 -1.87 -2.92
N PHE A 13 6.52 -3.04 -2.52
CA PHE A 13 7.29 -3.26 -1.29
C PHE A 13 8.80 -3.05 -1.46
N ASP A 14 9.22 -2.66 -2.65
CA ASP A 14 10.59 -2.33 -3.05
C ASP A 14 10.88 -0.82 -3.04
N VAL A 15 9.91 -0.01 -2.61
CA VAL A 15 9.98 1.45 -2.53
C VAL A 15 9.88 1.90 -1.08
N ALA A 16 10.68 2.89 -0.67
CA ALA A 16 10.64 3.43 0.69
C ALA A 16 9.40 4.33 0.89
N ASN A 17 8.22 3.74 0.77
CA ASN A 17 6.91 4.30 1.07
C ASN A 17 6.32 3.58 2.30
N TYR A 18 6.27 4.28 3.44
CA TYR A 18 5.82 3.74 4.72
C TYR A 18 4.55 2.90 4.61
N GLY A 19 3.53 3.45 3.95
CA GLY A 19 2.22 2.80 3.91
C GLY A 19 2.21 1.46 3.18
N ASP A 20 2.88 1.39 2.03
CA ASP A 20 2.90 0.15 1.25
C ASP A 20 3.66 -0.95 1.99
N LEU A 21 4.71 -0.58 2.73
CA LEU A 21 5.52 -1.53 3.49
C LEU A 21 4.82 -2.13 4.72
N LEU A 22 3.67 -1.60 5.14
CA LEU A 22 2.89 -2.14 6.25
C LEU A 22 2.03 -3.34 5.83
N PHE A 23 1.61 -3.43 4.57
CA PHE A 23 0.74 -4.53 4.11
C PHE A 23 1.34 -5.92 4.32
N PRO A 24 2.64 -6.17 4.00
CA PRO A 24 3.25 -7.47 4.28
C PRO A 24 3.27 -7.83 5.76
N LEU A 25 3.51 -6.86 6.64
CA LEU A 25 3.57 -7.09 8.08
C LEU A 25 2.19 -7.47 8.64
N VAL A 26 1.15 -6.75 8.22
CA VAL A 26 -0.23 -7.04 8.62
C VAL A 26 -0.68 -8.39 8.07
N ALA A 27 -0.40 -8.68 6.80
CA ALA A 27 -0.74 -9.96 6.20
C ALA A 27 -0.01 -11.13 6.89
N ALA A 28 1.28 -10.98 7.22
CA ALA A 28 2.06 -11.98 7.92
C ALA A 28 1.48 -12.26 9.31
N GLU A 29 1.10 -11.23 10.07
CA GLU A 29 0.47 -11.39 11.37
C GLU A 29 -0.87 -12.13 11.27
N ARG A 30 -1.75 -11.70 10.35
CA ARG A 30 -3.07 -12.30 10.16
C ARG A 30 -3.01 -13.74 9.68
N LEU A 31 -2.08 -14.09 8.81
CA LEU A 31 -1.95 -15.43 8.24
C LEU A 31 -1.13 -16.37 9.11
N SER A 32 -0.34 -15.86 10.04
CA SER A 32 0.47 -16.67 10.97
C SER A 32 -0.38 -17.61 11.82
N ALA A 33 -1.58 -17.17 12.25
CA ALA A 33 -2.55 -18.00 12.99
C ALA A 33 -3.06 -19.21 12.19
N HIS A 34 -2.80 -19.26 10.88
CA HIS A 34 -3.20 -20.35 9.97
C HIS A 34 -2.00 -21.11 9.41
N ASP A 35 -0.80 -20.96 10.01
CA ASP A 35 0.46 -21.55 9.56
C ASP A 35 0.83 -21.19 8.11
N ILE A 36 0.55 -19.95 7.71
CA ILE A 36 0.85 -19.42 6.38
C ILE A 36 1.88 -18.29 6.51
N ASP A 37 3.02 -18.44 5.85
CA ASP A 37 4.05 -17.42 5.73
C ASP A 37 3.82 -16.54 4.51
N VAL A 38 4.18 -15.27 4.60
CA VAL A 38 4.05 -14.31 3.50
C VAL A 38 5.39 -14.07 2.84
N ILE A 39 5.42 -14.16 1.51
CA ILE A 39 6.57 -13.80 0.67
C ILE A 39 6.16 -12.55 -0.13
N PRO A 40 6.67 -11.37 0.21
CA PRO A 40 6.38 -10.17 -0.56
C PRO A 40 6.92 -10.26 -1.98
N VAL A 41 6.16 -9.73 -2.93
CA VAL A 41 6.51 -9.68 -4.36
C VAL A 41 6.36 -8.25 -4.85
N SER A 42 7.37 -7.71 -5.51
CA SER A 42 7.37 -6.36 -6.04
C SER A 42 7.89 -6.33 -7.48
N PRO A 43 7.78 -5.21 -8.21
CA PRO A 43 8.35 -5.09 -9.54
C PRO A 43 9.84 -5.42 -9.59
N THR A 44 10.57 -5.10 -8.52
CA THR A 44 12.01 -5.39 -8.38
C THR A 44 12.32 -6.11 -7.06
N GLU A 45 13.59 -6.46 -6.83
CA GLU A 45 14.07 -7.04 -5.55
C GLU A 45 14.76 -6.01 -4.66
N MET A 46 14.55 -4.71 -4.93
CA MET A 46 15.16 -3.66 -4.10
C MET A 46 14.63 -3.76 -2.67
N ARG A 47 15.54 -3.65 -1.72
CA ARG A 47 15.20 -3.65 -0.30
C ARG A 47 15.02 -2.21 0.18
N PRO A 48 13.86 -1.84 0.71
CA PRO A 48 13.69 -0.53 1.33
C PRO A 48 14.59 -0.40 2.57
N ALA A 49 15.03 0.84 2.84
CA ALA A 49 15.98 1.14 3.91
C ALA A 49 15.33 1.18 5.31
N TYR A 50 14.49 0.20 5.64
CA TYR A 50 13.90 0.04 6.97
C TYR A 50 14.21 -1.37 7.49
N ALA A 51 14.73 -1.45 8.71
CA ALA A 51 15.23 -2.71 9.28
C ALA A 51 14.14 -3.77 9.49
N ASP A 52 12.90 -3.34 9.68
CA ASP A 52 11.72 -4.18 9.89
C ASP A 52 10.84 -4.36 8.64
N ALA A 53 11.24 -3.80 7.50
CA ALA A 53 10.55 -4.05 6.24
C ALA A 53 10.86 -5.47 5.72
N MET A 54 9.85 -6.17 5.25
CA MET A 54 10.01 -7.47 4.62
C MET A 54 10.64 -7.31 3.23
N ALA A 55 11.71 -8.04 2.97
CA ALA A 55 12.38 -8.00 1.67
C ALA A 55 11.55 -8.69 0.59
N PRO A 56 11.24 -8.02 -0.54
CA PRO A 56 10.50 -8.64 -1.61
C PRO A 56 11.39 -9.49 -2.54
N ILE A 57 10.74 -10.40 -3.27
CA ILE A 57 11.25 -10.97 -4.51
C ILE A 57 10.65 -10.22 -5.70
N SER A 58 11.26 -10.35 -6.89
CA SER A 58 10.70 -9.74 -8.11
C SER A 58 9.44 -10.47 -8.61
N ALA A 59 8.60 -9.72 -9.33
CA ALA A 59 7.46 -10.29 -10.04
C ALA A 59 7.89 -11.36 -11.06
N ASP A 60 9.08 -11.23 -11.65
CA ASP A 60 9.65 -12.26 -12.54
C ASP A 60 9.87 -13.57 -11.79
N ARG A 61 10.47 -13.54 -10.60
CA ARG A 61 10.65 -14.75 -9.78
C ARG A 61 9.33 -15.37 -9.35
N MET A 62 8.31 -14.55 -9.06
CA MET A 62 6.98 -15.07 -8.80
C MET A 62 6.49 -15.98 -9.93
N VAL A 63 6.76 -15.63 -11.17
CA VAL A 63 6.32 -16.41 -12.34
C VAL A 63 7.17 -17.65 -12.55
N HIS A 64 8.50 -17.51 -12.60
CA HIS A 64 9.37 -18.57 -13.14
C HIS A 64 10.16 -19.38 -12.10
N ASP A 65 10.39 -18.87 -10.88
CA ASP A 65 11.21 -19.57 -9.87
C ASP A 65 10.49 -20.80 -9.31
N GLN A 66 10.83 -21.95 -9.84
CA GLN A 66 10.24 -23.23 -9.46
C GLN A 66 10.73 -23.77 -8.10
N SER A 67 11.75 -23.17 -7.49
CA SER A 67 12.17 -23.50 -6.13
C SER A 67 11.18 -23.01 -5.08
N LEU A 68 10.44 -21.94 -5.38
CA LEU A 68 9.37 -21.39 -4.55
C LEU A 68 8.08 -22.17 -4.76
N ARG A 69 7.47 -22.64 -3.68
CA ARG A 69 6.25 -23.45 -3.68
C ARG A 69 5.12 -22.77 -2.89
N PRO A 70 4.63 -21.59 -3.34
CA PRO A 70 3.51 -20.94 -2.65
C PRO A 70 2.23 -21.74 -2.81
N SER A 71 1.38 -21.67 -1.79
CA SER A 71 0.04 -22.28 -1.80
C SER A 71 -1.04 -21.33 -2.33
N GLY A 72 -0.68 -20.09 -2.70
CA GLY A 72 -1.58 -19.10 -3.29
C GLY A 72 -0.89 -17.77 -3.54
N ILE A 73 -1.62 -16.86 -4.18
CA ILE A 73 -1.20 -15.48 -4.42
C ILE A 73 -2.25 -14.52 -3.84
N LEU A 74 -1.79 -13.51 -3.12
CA LEU A 74 -2.58 -12.36 -2.69
C LEU A 74 -2.20 -11.15 -3.53
N VAL A 75 -3.17 -10.50 -4.18
CA VAL A 75 -2.97 -9.17 -4.74
C VAL A 75 -3.07 -8.19 -3.60
N GLY A 76 -1.94 -7.57 -3.22
CA GLY A 76 -1.80 -6.78 -2.00
C GLY A 76 -2.57 -5.47 -2.02
N GLY A 77 -2.52 -4.77 -0.89
CA GLY A 77 -3.15 -3.48 -0.71
C GLY A 77 -2.46 -2.34 -1.47
N GLY A 78 -2.88 -1.12 -1.22
CA GLY A 78 -2.36 0.07 -1.90
C GLY A 78 -3.06 0.40 -3.22
N TYR A 79 -2.60 1.44 -3.91
CA TYR A 79 -3.12 1.86 -5.22
C TYR A 79 -2.33 1.22 -6.36
N ILE A 80 -2.49 -0.10 -6.53
CA ILE A 80 -1.74 -0.89 -7.51
C ILE A 80 -2.56 -1.32 -8.73
N LEU A 81 -3.90 -1.17 -8.69
CA LEU A 81 -4.76 -1.57 -9.81
C LEU A 81 -4.77 -0.49 -10.88
N MET A 82 -3.69 -0.45 -11.65
CA MET A 82 -3.53 0.47 -12.77
C MET A 82 -2.70 -0.15 -13.89
N THR A 83 -2.80 0.43 -15.08
CA THR A 83 -2.04 0.02 -16.28
C THR A 83 -1.18 1.14 -16.83
N GLN A 84 -1.10 2.27 -16.12
CA GLN A 84 -0.24 3.39 -16.49
C GLN A 84 1.21 3.09 -16.12
N SER A 85 2.13 3.69 -16.86
CA SER A 85 3.55 3.61 -16.59
C SER A 85 3.91 4.16 -15.20
N ALA A 86 4.82 3.50 -14.52
CA ALA A 86 5.45 3.95 -13.29
C ALA A 86 6.71 4.81 -13.53
N GLY A 87 6.89 5.38 -14.73
CA GLY A 87 8.08 6.15 -15.12
C GLY A 87 8.34 7.41 -14.28
N ALA A 88 7.33 7.88 -13.50
CA ALA A 88 7.53 8.91 -12.49
C ALA A 88 8.32 8.42 -11.26
N MET A 89 8.56 7.12 -11.13
CA MET A 89 9.35 6.51 -10.06
C MET A 89 10.76 6.18 -10.60
N PRO A 90 11.79 6.95 -10.23
CA PRO A 90 13.15 6.80 -10.79
C PRO A 90 13.73 5.38 -10.64
N ALA A 91 13.33 4.68 -9.57
CA ALA A 91 13.76 3.32 -9.31
C ALA A 91 13.29 2.34 -10.39
N TYR A 92 12.02 2.42 -10.79
CA TYR A 92 11.45 1.54 -11.81
C TYR A 92 11.89 1.91 -13.23
N ASP A 93 12.07 3.21 -13.49
CA ASP A 93 12.62 3.68 -14.76
C ASP A 93 14.04 3.17 -14.96
N LYS A 94 14.92 3.33 -13.96
CA LYS A 94 16.29 2.83 -13.96
C LYS A 94 16.39 1.30 -14.09
N ALA A 95 15.43 0.58 -13.49
CA ALA A 95 15.36 -0.88 -13.58
C ALA A 95 14.76 -1.38 -14.91
N GLY A 96 14.25 -0.48 -15.76
CA GLY A 96 13.60 -0.83 -17.04
C GLY A 96 12.25 -1.53 -16.89
N VAL A 97 11.61 -1.42 -15.72
CA VAL A 97 10.31 -2.08 -15.43
C VAL A 97 9.13 -1.10 -15.34
N ALA A 98 9.35 0.18 -15.64
CA ALA A 98 8.33 1.22 -15.45
C ALA A 98 6.99 0.90 -16.13
N GLU A 99 6.99 0.35 -17.34
CA GLU A 99 5.77 0.03 -18.10
C GLU A 99 5.03 -1.21 -17.55
N THR A 100 5.75 -2.11 -16.90
CA THR A 100 5.20 -3.40 -16.43
C THR A 100 5.01 -3.45 -14.91
N ALA A 101 5.53 -2.47 -14.17
CA ALA A 101 5.56 -2.48 -12.71
C ALA A 101 4.18 -2.77 -12.10
N TYR A 102 3.18 -1.93 -12.38
CA TYR A 102 1.84 -2.16 -11.83
C TYR A 102 1.11 -3.34 -12.48
N PRO A 103 1.08 -3.50 -13.82
CA PRO A 103 0.43 -4.66 -14.43
C PRO A 103 0.95 -6.01 -13.93
N SER A 104 2.23 -6.13 -13.62
CA SER A 104 2.81 -7.38 -13.10
C SER A 104 2.27 -7.78 -11.72
N LEU A 105 1.86 -6.80 -10.90
CA LEU A 105 1.40 -7.02 -9.54
C LEU A 105 -0.01 -7.59 -9.44
N TRP A 106 -0.84 -7.49 -10.49
CA TRP A 106 -2.21 -7.99 -10.46
C TRP A 106 -2.61 -8.78 -11.71
N ILE A 107 -2.36 -8.30 -12.94
CA ILE A 107 -2.54 -9.10 -14.15
C ILE A 107 -1.50 -10.23 -14.17
N GLY A 108 -0.22 -9.90 -13.92
CA GLY A 108 0.86 -10.87 -13.80
C GLY A 108 0.61 -11.88 -12.69
N ALA A 109 0.09 -11.44 -11.54
CA ALA A 109 -0.29 -12.31 -10.43
C ALA A 109 -1.41 -13.29 -10.83
N ALA A 110 -2.43 -12.83 -11.56
CA ALA A 110 -3.50 -13.70 -12.07
C ALA A 110 -2.99 -14.75 -13.07
N LEU A 111 -2.04 -14.36 -13.95
CA LEU A 111 -1.37 -15.28 -14.86
C LEU A 111 -0.48 -16.28 -14.10
N ALA A 112 0.30 -15.82 -13.14
CA ALA A 112 1.14 -16.67 -12.31
C ALA A 112 0.30 -17.69 -11.51
N ALA A 113 -0.85 -17.28 -10.97
CA ALA A 113 -1.79 -18.17 -10.29
C ALA A 113 -2.33 -19.26 -11.24
N ALA A 114 -2.65 -18.90 -12.49
CA ALA A 114 -3.09 -19.86 -13.49
C ALA A 114 -1.98 -20.82 -13.94
N ILE A 115 -0.75 -20.31 -14.16
CA ILE A 115 0.41 -21.11 -14.58
C ILE A 115 0.83 -22.09 -13.48
N ARG A 116 0.79 -21.66 -12.21
CA ARG A 116 1.17 -22.47 -11.04
C ARG A 116 0.03 -23.34 -10.50
N ASP A 117 -1.18 -23.17 -11.04
CA ASP A 117 -2.41 -23.83 -10.58
C ASP A 117 -2.67 -23.65 -9.06
N ILE A 118 -2.53 -22.43 -8.57
CA ILE A 118 -2.74 -22.04 -7.18
C ILE A 118 -3.82 -20.96 -7.07
N PRO A 119 -4.52 -20.84 -5.90
CA PRO A 119 -5.57 -19.85 -5.71
C PRO A 119 -5.05 -18.42 -5.76
N LEU A 120 -5.96 -17.51 -6.16
CA LEU A 120 -5.74 -16.07 -6.24
C LEU A 120 -6.78 -15.35 -5.38
N ALA A 121 -6.33 -14.58 -4.39
CA ALA A 121 -7.18 -13.74 -3.58
C ALA A 121 -6.70 -12.28 -3.62
N TRP A 122 -7.61 -11.35 -3.30
CA TRP A 122 -7.33 -9.92 -3.32
C TRP A 122 -7.43 -9.35 -1.91
N ASN A 123 -6.39 -8.62 -1.49
CA ASN A 123 -6.29 -7.98 -0.17
C ASN A 123 -6.67 -6.49 -0.26
N ALA A 124 -7.88 -6.21 -0.68
CA ALA A 124 -8.45 -4.87 -0.78
C ALA A 124 -7.56 -3.82 -1.47
N PRO A 125 -6.99 -4.09 -2.67
CA PRO A 125 -6.26 -3.07 -3.41
C PRO A 125 -7.21 -1.98 -3.95
N GLY A 126 -6.65 -0.80 -4.25
CA GLY A 126 -7.38 0.30 -4.85
C GLY A 126 -6.99 0.56 -6.30
N ALA A 127 -7.90 1.17 -7.06
CA ALA A 127 -7.70 1.65 -8.42
C ALA A 127 -7.72 3.19 -8.45
N PRO A 128 -6.68 3.86 -8.97
CA PRO A 128 -6.65 5.33 -9.03
C PRO A 128 -7.30 5.92 -10.27
N PHE A 129 -7.41 5.15 -11.36
CA PHE A 129 -7.84 5.61 -12.68
C PHE A 129 -8.81 4.63 -13.35
N PRO A 130 -9.72 5.13 -14.21
CA PRO A 130 -10.57 4.26 -15.02
C PRO A 130 -9.75 3.51 -16.07
N PHE A 131 -10.25 2.35 -16.46
CA PHE A 131 -9.67 1.54 -17.50
C PHE A 131 -10.36 1.82 -18.85
N PRO A 132 -9.60 1.93 -19.97
CA PRO A 132 -10.20 2.00 -21.30
C PRO A 132 -11.13 0.81 -21.55
N SER A 133 -12.30 1.06 -22.13
CA SER A 133 -13.36 0.04 -22.30
C SER A 133 -12.87 -1.25 -22.97
N GLN A 134 -12.10 -1.13 -24.05
CA GLN A 134 -11.54 -2.29 -24.72
C GLN A 134 -10.64 -3.12 -23.81
N ARG A 135 -9.69 -2.50 -23.11
CA ARG A 135 -8.80 -3.22 -22.16
C ARG A 135 -9.58 -3.82 -21.01
N ARG A 136 -10.63 -3.12 -20.55
CA ARG A 136 -11.50 -3.60 -19.50
C ARG A 136 -12.12 -4.95 -19.87
N GLU A 137 -12.75 -5.05 -21.03
CA GLU A 137 -13.43 -6.27 -21.47
C GLU A 137 -12.45 -7.39 -21.84
N GLU A 138 -11.35 -7.06 -22.51
CA GLU A 138 -10.42 -8.06 -23.02
C GLU A 138 -9.47 -8.65 -21.96
N VAL A 139 -9.08 -7.85 -20.96
CA VAL A 139 -8.03 -8.26 -20.01
C VAL A 139 -8.47 -8.08 -18.56
N ILE A 140 -9.03 -6.89 -18.19
CA ILE A 140 -9.24 -6.52 -16.81
C ILE A 140 -10.32 -7.40 -16.16
N LEU A 141 -11.53 -7.42 -16.71
CA LEU A 141 -12.62 -8.25 -16.17
C LEU A 141 -12.29 -9.75 -16.21
N PRO A 142 -11.66 -10.32 -17.25
CA PRO A 142 -11.16 -11.69 -17.20
C PRO A 142 -10.14 -11.96 -16.09
N ALA A 143 -9.22 -11.01 -15.80
CA ALA A 143 -8.27 -11.14 -14.70
C ALA A 143 -8.98 -11.11 -13.32
N LEU A 144 -9.98 -10.23 -13.16
CA LEU A 144 -10.80 -10.19 -11.95
C LEU A 144 -11.58 -11.49 -11.73
N ARG A 145 -12.19 -12.03 -12.80
CA ARG A 145 -12.93 -13.32 -12.76
C ARG A 145 -12.05 -14.51 -12.41
N ALA A 146 -10.73 -14.40 -12.61
CA ALA A 146 -9.79 -15.45 -12.24
C ALA A 146 -9.60 -15.57 -10.72
N ALA A 147 -9.98 -14.56 -9.94
CA ALA A 147 -9.83 -14.56 -8.49
C ALA A 147 -10.76 -15.58 -7.82
N ASP A 148 -10.25 -16.23 -6.77
CA ASP A 148 -11.02 -17.10 -5.88
C ASP A 148 -11.74 -16.29 -4.79
N TYR A 149 -11.12 -15.15 -4.40
CA TYR A 149 -11.73 -14.11 -3.59
C TYR A 149 -11.32 -12.75 -4.13
N LEU A 150 -12.29 -11.88 -4.36
CA LEU A 150 -12.11 -10.55 -4.91
C LEU A 150 -12.59 -9.52 -3.89
N SER A 151 -11.80 -8.47 -3.65
CA SER A 151 -12.18 -7.34 -2.81
C SER A 151 -11.45 -6.09 -3.25
N VAL A 152 -12.01 -4.92 -2.93
CA VAL A 152 -11.39 -3.61 -3.17
C VAL A 152 -11.53 -2.73 -1.95
N ARG A 153 -10.66 -1.72 -1.84
CA ARG A 153 -10.55 -0.86 -0.67
C ARG A 153 -11.70 0.14 -0.53
N ASP A 154 -12.26 0.63 -1.62
CA ASP A 154 -13.24 1.71 -1.62
C ASP A 154 -14.21 1.60 -2.81
N ALA A 155 -15.38 2.23 -2.66
CA ALA A 155 -16.43 2.24 -3.68
C ALA A 155 -15.97 2.92 -4.98
N GLN A 156 -15.08 3.91 -4.91
CA GLN A 156 -14.53 4.53 -6.11
C GLN A 156 -13.73 3.52 -6.92
N SER A 157 -12.86 2.74 -6.27
CA SER A 157 -12.10 1.67 -6.94
C SER A 157 -13.03 0.66 -7.62
N ALA A 158 -14.10 0.22 -6.95
CA ALA A 158 -15.10 -0.66 -7.56
C ALA A 158 -15.75 -0.04 -8.80
N ASN A 159 -16.16 1.23 -8.72
CA ASN A 159 -16.81 1.95 -9.83
C ASN A 159 -15.91 2.13 -11.06
N LEU A 160 -14.58 2.20 -10.87
CA LEU A 160 -13.62 2.38 -11.97
C LEU A 160 -13.52 1.16 -12.90
N PHE A 161 -13.96 -0.01 -12.46
CA PHE A 161 -14.09 -1.19 -13.32
C PHE A 161 -15.30 -1.12 -14.25
N GLY A 162 -16.22 -0.18 -14.02
CA GLY A 162 -17.46 -0.05 -14.80
C GLY A 162 -18.47 -1.17 -14.52
N PRO A 163 -19.52 -1.31 -15.33
CA PRO A 163 -20.52 -2.36 -15.15
C PRO A 163 -19.92 -3.76 -15.23
N HIS A 164 -20.21 -4.61 -14.26
CA HIS A 164 -19.79 -6.02 -14.20
C HIS A 164 -20.73 -6.84 -13.30
N ASP A 165 -20.65 -8.16 -13.44
CA ASP A 165 -21.41 -9.17 -12.68
C ASP A 165 -20.62 -9.78 -11.51
N LEU A 166 -19.50 -9.15 -11.10
CA LEU A 166 -18.63 -9.66 -10.07
C LEU A 166 -19.11 -9.23 -8.69
N ASP A 167 -19.12 -10.15 -7.75
CA ASP A 167 -19.19 -9.84 -6.33
C ASP A 167 -17.83 -9.28 -5.88
N MET A 168 -17.82 -8.01 -5.48
CA MET A 168 -16.62 -7.27 -5.13
C MET A 168 -16.85 -6.50 -3.83
N PRO A 169 -16.73 -7.16 -2.67
CA PRO A 169 -16.89 -6.50 -1.38
C PRO A 169 -15.89 -5.36 -1.21
N ILE A 170 -16.41 -4.28 -0.63
CA ILE A 170 -15.61 -3.13 -0.22
C ILE A 170 -15.14 -3.38 1.21
N VAL A 171 -13.82 -3.44 1.38
CA VAL A 171 -13.17 -3.76 2.65
C VAL A 171 -12.32 -2.56 3.08
N PRO A 172 -12.38 -2.14 4.36
CA PRO A 172 -11.49 -1.10 4.87
C PRO A 172 -10.02 -1.44 4.65
N ASP A 173 -9.18 -0.40 4.60
CA ASP A 173 -7.73 -0.58 4.45
C ASP A 173 -7.18 -1.52 5.53
N THR A 174 -6.52 -2.60 5.12
CA THR A 174 -6.08 -3.65 6.05
C THR A 174 -4.96 -3.21 7.00
N VAL A 175 -4.31 -2.07 6.74
CA VAL A 175 -3.36 -1.45 7.68
C VAL A 175 -4.06 -0.98 8.98
N LEU A 176 -5.39 -0.85 9.02
CA LEU A 176 -6.13 -0.63 10.27
C LEU A 176 -5.93 -1.76 11.29
N ASP A 177 -5.46 -2.94 10.88
CA ASP A 177 -5.06 -4.05 11.76
C ASP A 177 -3.65 -3.91 12.36
N LEU A 178 -2.94 -2.83 12.08
CA LEU A 178 -1.57 -2.61 12.55
C LEU A 178 -1.37 -2.78 14.08
N PRO A 179 -2.37 -2.49 14.95
CA PRO A 179 -2.25 -2.77 16.38
C PRO A 179 -2.06 -4.26 16.75
N ARG A 180 -2.36 -5.19 15.84
CA ARG A 180 -2.07 -6.63 16.03
C ARG A 180 -0.57 -6.92 15.84
N VAL A 181 0.09 -6.19 14.92
CA VAL A 181 1.54 -6.30 14.68
C VAL A 181 2.32 -5.61 15.81
N TRP A 182 1.91 -4.39 16.13
CA TRP A 182 2.57 -3.58 17.18
C TRP A 182 1.52 -3.06 18.16
N PRO A 183 1.40 -3.65 19.36
CA PRO A 183 0.51 -3.14 20.40
C PRO A 183 0.83 -1.70 20.76
N ARG A 184 -0.22 -0.88 20.98
CA ARG A 184 -0.11 0.56 21.27
C ARG A 184 0.89 0.87 22.40
N ALA A 185 0.86 0.10 23.50
CA ALA A 185 1.74 0.35 24.64
C ALA A 185 3.22 0.36 24.22
N GLY A 186 3.66 -0.62 23.43
CA GLY A 186 5.04 -0.70 22.96
C GLY A 186 5.43 0.42 21.97
N LEU A 187 4.46 1.02 21.26
CA LEU A 187 4.71 2.19 20.41
C LEU A 187 4.81 3.47 21.23
N VAL A 188 3.99 3.62 22.28
CA VAL A 188 4.07 4.78 23.19
C VAL A 188 5.41 4.79 23.92
N ASP A 189 5.90 3.64 24.38
CA ASP A 189 7.21 3.55 25.02
C ASP A 189 8.35 3.88 24.05
N LEU A 190 8.25 3.42 22.79
CA LEU A 190 9.22 3.76 21.76
C LEU A 190 9.18 5.27 21.43
N HIS A 191 7.99 5.88 21.37
CA HIS A 191 7.87 7.33 21.17
C HIS A 191 8.54 8.12 22.30
N ARG A 192 8.35 7.71 23.55
CA ARG A 192 9.03 8.31 24.71
C ARG A 192 10.56 8.20 24.61
N ALA A 193 11.06 7.04 24.18
CA ALA A 193 12.49 6.87 23.93
C ALA A 193 12.99 7.83 22.83
N GLN A 194 12.25 7.98 21.73
CA GLN A 194 12.56 8.92 20.66
C GLN A 194 12.58 10.39 21.15
N LEU A 195 11.73 10.77 22.10
CA LEU A 195 11.76 12.10 22.72
C LEU A 195 13.01 12.27 23.56
N ALA A 196 13.36 11.27 24.40
CA ALA A 196 14.56 11.31 25.22
C ALA A 196 15.85 11.42 24.38
N GLU A 197 15.95 10.68 23.27
CA GLU A 197 17.06 10.79 22.31
C GLU A 197 17.22 12.19 21.72
N ARG A 198 16.12 12.97 21.64
CA ARG A 198 16.14 14.37 21.23
C ARG A 198 16.41 15.36 22.37
N GLY A 199 16.68 14.86 23.58
CA GLY A 199 16.86 15.70 24.75
C GLY A 199 15.55 16.33 25.29
N LEU A 200 14.40 15.78 24.90
CA LEU A 200 13.09 16.25 25.34
C LEU A 200 12.58 15.42 26.52
N PRO A 201 11.81 16.01 27.45
CA PRO A 201 11.11 15.25 28.47
C PRO A 201 10.20 14.19 27.83
N VAL A 202 10.15 12.99 28.44
CA VAL A 202 9.37 11.87 27.89
C VAL A 202 7.85 12.10 27.89
N GLU A 203 7.38 13.08 28.67
CA GLU A 203 5.98 13.51 28.75
C GLU A 203 5.66 14.68 27.78
N THR A 204 6.62 15.07 26.92
CA THR A 204 6.40 16.12 25.94
C THR A 204 5.25 15.73 25.00
N ARG A 205 4.23 16.58 24.97
CA ARG A 205 3.10 16.42 24.04
C ARG A 205 3.54 16.84 22.66
N THR A 206 3.25 16.04 21.65
CA THR A 206 3.70 16.28 20.26
C THR A 206 2.55 16.50 19.30
N LEU A 207 2.79 17.34 18.29
CA LEU A 207 2.02 17.51 17.08
C LEU A 207 2.80 16.84 15.94
N THR A 208 2.27 15.77 15.35
CA THR A 208 2.89 15.16 14.18
C THR A 208 2.31 15.71 12.90
N VAL A 209 3.14 16.29 12.04
CA VAL A 209 2.74 16.89 10.76
C VAL A 209 3.43 16.17 9.60
N HIS A 210 2.65 15.77 8.59
CA HIS A 210 3.18 15.22 7.34
C HIS A 210 2.76 16.07 6.15
N VAL A 211 3.74 16.55 5.38
CA VAL A 211 3.51 17.45 4.25
C VAL A 211 3.92 16.79 2.94
N ARG A 212 3.03 16.77 1.97
CA ARG A 212 3.33 16.39 0.58
C ARG A 212 3.64 17.61 -0.26
N ALA A 213 4.55 17.48 -1.22
CA ALA A 213 4.92 18.58 -2.11
C ALA A 213 3.73 19.30 -2.75
N ARG A 214 2.72 18.53 -3.20
CA ARG A 214 1.51 19.08 -3.85
C ARG A 214 0.55 19.80 -2.90
N ALA A 215 0.71 19.59 -1.58
CA ALA A 215 -0.15 20.14 -0.54
C ALA A 215 0.56 21.22 0.29
N MET A 216 1.84 21.46 0.07
CA MET A 216 2.65 22.34 0.90
C MET A 216 2.19 23.82 0.82
N GLY A 217 1.87 24.30 -0.38
CA GLY A 217 1.62 25.72 -0.59
C GLY A 217 2.87 26.57 -0.36
N ASP A 218 2.72 27.72 0.27
CA ASP A 218 3.85 28.54 0.73
C ASP A 218 4.43 27.93 2.02
N PRO A 219 5.73 27.59 2.04
CA PRO A 219 6.36 26.98 3.21
C PRO A 219 6.37 27.89 4.44
N ALA A 220 6.53 29.21 4.27
CA ALA A 220 6.57 30.16 5.37
C ALA A 220 5.19 30.33 6.02
N GLU A 221 4.12 30.38 5.20
CA GLU A 221 2.75 30.41 5.70
C GLU A 221 2.41 29.12 6.48
N LEU A 222 2.78 27.95 5.93
CA LEU A 222 2.56 26.68 6.60
C LEU A 222 3.34 26.56 7.90
N ALA A 223 4.61 26.96 7.92
CA ALA A 223 5.45 27.00 9.12
C ALA A 223 4.83 27.89 10.21
N ALA A 224 4.36 29.09 9.84
CA ALA A 224 3.69 29.98 10.77
C ALA A 224 2.40 29.39 11.36
N LEU A 225 1.59 28.68 10.56
CA LEU A 225 0.41 27.97 11.05
C LEU A 225 0.78 26.86 12.06
N ILE A 226 1.85 26.09 11.78
CA ILE A 226 2.33 25.04 12.67
C ILE A 226 2.82 25.66 14.00
N ASP A 227 3.63 26.72 13.92
CA ASP A 227 4.16 27.41 15.10
C ASP A 227 3.05 27.96 15.99
N ILE A 228 2.08 28.69 15.42
CA ILE A 228 0.93 29.25 16.14
C ILE A 228 0.11 28.13 16.82
N PHE A 229 -0.19 27.05 16.08
CA PHE A 229 -0.95 25.95 16.63
C PHE A 229 -0.22 25.22 17.76
N ALA A 230 1.08 24.98 17.57
CA ALA A 230 1.92 24.32 18.55
C ALA A 230 2.03 25.15 19.85
N GLU A 231 2.25 26.46 19.76
CA GLU A 231 2.30 27.39 20.90
C GLU A 231 0.95 27.42 21.62
N GLN A 232 -0.15 27.57 20.89
CA GLN A 232 -1.51 27.61 21.47
C GLN A 232 -1.85 26.37 22.29
N HIS A 233 -1.34 25.20 21.90
CA HIS A 233 -1.69 23.91 22.55
C HIS A 233 -0.57 23.33 23.42
N GLY A 234 0.57 24.00 23.54
CA GLY A 234 1.73 23.49 24.25
C GLY A 234 2.24 22.18 23.67
N LEU A 235 2.38 22.11 22.33
CA LEU A 235 2.82 20.94 21.61
C LEU A 235 4.20 21.15 20.99
N TYR A 236 5.00 20.09 20.92
CA TYR A 236 6.26 20.08 20.18
C TYR A 236 6.02 19.53 18.75
N PRO A 237 6.24 20.30 17.69
CA PRO A 237 6.04 19.84 16.32
C PRO A 237 7.08 18.81 15.89
N LEU A 238 6.62 17.72 15.28
CA LEU A 238 7.42 16.70 14.60
C LEU A 238 7.01 16.64 13.13
N LEU A 239 7.89 17.09 12.22
CA LEU A 239 7.70 16.96 10.78
C LEU A 239 8.10 15.55 10.35
N LEU A 240 7.12 14.75 9.91
CA LEU A 240 7.29 13.33 9.65
C LEU A 240 7.50 13.05 8.14
N VAL A 241 8.50 12.25 7.81
CA VAL A 241 8.81 11.78 6.45
C VAL A 241 8.31 10.35 6.30
N LEU A 242 7.30 10.12 5.46
CA LEU A 242 6.69 8.81 5.22
C LEU A 242 7.03 8.21 3.85
N GLY A 243 7.43 9.04 2.90
CA GLY A 243 7.82 8.64 1.55
C GLY A 243 9.19 9.20 1.18
N ARG A 244 10.27 8.53 1.58
CA ARG A 244 11.64 8.98 1.25
C ARG A 244 11.83 9.03 -0.26
N ASP A 245 11.45 8.00 -0.97
CA ASP A 245 11.58 7.94 -2.43
C ASP A 245 10.56 8.83 -3.17
N LEU A 246 9.61 9.41 -2.43
CA LEU A 246 8.63 10.38 -2.93
C LEU A 246 9.02 11.84 -2.67
N GLY A 247 10.17 12.08 -2.03
CA GLY A 247 10.72 13.43 -1.78
C GLY A 247 10.13 14.15 -0.57
N ASP A 248 9.45 13.44 0.34
CA ASP A 248 8.85 14.03 1.55
C ASP A 248 9.92 14.67 2.47
N ASP A 249 11.16 14.15 2.48
CA ASP A 249 12.27 14.68 3.27
C ASP A 249 12.65 16.12 2.85
N ARG A 250 12.65 16.39 1.54
CA ARG A 250 12.93 17.72 0.98
C ARG A 250 11.86 18.72 1.37
N VAL A 251 10.60 18.27 1.34
CA VAL A 251 9.45 19.08 1.74
C VAL A 251 9.48 19.38 3.23
N ALA A 252 9.71 18.37 4.07
CA ALA A 252 9.82 18.54 5.52
C ALA A 252 10.95 19.52 5.91
N ARG A 253 12.14 19.39 5.30
CA ARG A 253 13.26 20.32 5.54
C ARG A 253 12.93 21.74 5.12
N ARG A 254 12.23 21.93 4.01
CA ARG A 254 11.84 23.25 3.54
C ARG A 254 10.86 23.94 4.49
N VAL A 255 9.88 23.23 5.02
CA VAL A 255 8.98 23.78 6.04
C VAL A 255 9.74 24.04 7.34
N SER A 256 10.60 23.09 7.76
CA SER A 256 11.45 23.23 8.94
C SER A 256 12.33 24.49 8.91
N SER A 257 12.90 24.85 7.76
CA SER A 257 13.74 26.06 7.63
C SER A 257 12.99 27.37 7.84
N GLU A 258 11.67 27.38 7.73
CA GLU A 258 10.81 28.56 7.94
C GLU A 258 10.20 28.63 9.34
N MET A 259 10.25 27.52 10.12
CA MET A 259 9.69 27.46 11.48
C MET A 259 10.55 28.24 12.46
N LYS A 260 9.88 28.89 13.42
CA LYS A 260 10.50 29.67 14.50
C LYS A 260 10.46 28.96 15.85
N SER A 261 9.47 28.09 16.08
CA SER A 261 9.37 27.31 17.29
C SER A 261 10.40 26.17 17.31
N ALA A 262 10.74 25.70 18.51
CA ALA A 262 11.49 24.44 18.66
C ALA A 262 10.68 23.27 18.05
N HIS A 263 11.29 22.52 17.15
CA HIS A 263 10.65 21.42 16.44
C HIS A 263 11.66 20.33 16.05
N GLY A 264 11.18 19.21 15.56
CA GLY A 264 12.01 18.12 15.05
C GLY A 264 11.60 17.62 13.67
N VAL A 265 12.54 17.09 12.91
CA VAL A 265 12.28 16.35 11.66
C VAL A 265 12.55 14.87 11.90
N VAL A 266 11.54 14.04 11.63
CA VAL A 266 11.64 12.56 11.70
C VAL A 266 11.81 12.03 10.29
N GLY A 267 13.04 12.18 9.75
CA GLY A 267 13.39 11.79 8.37
C GLY A 267 14.29 10.57 8.26
N ASN A 268 15.01 10.24 9.34
CA ASN A 268 16.01 9.16 9.37
C ASN A 268 15.58 7.99 10.27
N ALA A 269 14.28 7.69 10.33
CA ALA A 269 13.82 6.52 11.07
C ALA A 269 14.47 5.24 10.51
N ASN A 270 14.95 4.37 11.39
CA ASN A 270 15.58 3.11 11.00
C ASN A 270 14.54 2.01 10.73
N SER A 271 13.33 2.18 11.24
CA SER A 271 12.26 1.19 11.13
C SER A 271 10.90 1.84 10.85
N LEU A 272 9.99 1.06 10.29
CA LEU A 272 8.58 1.41 10.12
C LEU A 272 7.90 1.58 11.49
N ARG A 273 8.32 0.76 12.47
CA ARG A 273 7.82 0.83 13.84
C ARG A 273 8.13 2.17 14.51
N GLU A 274 9.29 2.77 14.24
CA GLU A 274 9.63 4.13 14.72
C GLU A 274 8.69 5.20 14.14
N LEU A 275 8.33 5.11 12.87
CA LEU A 275 7.38 6.01 12.22
C LEU A 275 5.96 5.83 12.81
N ALA A 276 5.54 4.58 13.00
CA ALA A 276 4.27 4.25 13.65
C ALA A 276 4.22 4.78 15.09
N ALA A 277 5.32 4.66 15.84
CA ALA A 277 5.44 5.15 17.21
C ALA A 277 5.29 6.67 17.28
N THR A 278 5.91 7.41 16.35
CA THR A 278 5.78 8.87 16.26
C THR A 278 4.32 9.27 16.05
N ILE A 279 3.56 8.55 15.21
CA ILE A 279 2.15 8.83 14.97
C ILE A 279 1.29 8.42 16.17
N ALA A 280 1.44 7.18 16.67
CA ALA A 280 0.62 6.62 17.75
C ALA A 280 0.84 7.30 19.10
N GLY A 281 2.04 7.87 19.33
CA GLY A 281 2.40 8.58 20.55
C GLY A 281 2.06 10.07 20.52
N SER A 282 1.68 10.64 19.37
CA SER A 282 1.37 12.07 19.28
C SER A 282 -0.01 12.43 19.84
N SER A 283 -0.16 13.68 20.30
CA SER A 283 -1.44 14.22 20.74
C SER A 283 -2.42 14.40 19.58
N VAL A 284 -1.90 14.73 18.41
CA VAL A 284 -2.68 14.86 17.17
C VAL A 284 -1.77 14.68 15.93
N TYR A 285 -2.30 14.03 14.91
CA TYR A 285 -1.69 13.92 13.58
C TYR A 285 -2.41 14.83 12.58
N VAL A 286 -1.66 15.63 11.82
CA VAL A 286 -2.21 16.46 10.74
C VAL A 286 -1.38 16.20 9.48
N GLY A 287 -1.98 15.69 8.39
CA GLY A 287 -1.14 15.45 7.23
C GLY A 287 -1.81 14.94 5.96
N GLY A 288 -1.05 15.03 4.87
CA GLY A 288 -1.48 14.60 3.53
C GLY A 288 -1.21 13.13 3.21
N SER A 289 -0.65 12.33 4.13
CA SER A 289 -0.44 10.91 3.91
C SER A 289 -1.67 10.10 4.25
N PHE A 290 -2.13 9.28 3.29
CA PHE A 290 -3.23 8.36 3.51
C PHE A 290 -2.91 7.37 4.64
N HIS A 291 -1.78 6.68 4.58
CA HIS A 291 -1.39 5.71 5.61
C HIS A 291 -0.91 6.34 6.92
N GLY A 292 -0.47 7.61 6.90
CA GLY A 292 -0.27 8.35 8.13
C GLY A 292 -1.58 8.52 8.91
N TYR A 293 -2.66 8.87 8.21
CA TYR A 293 -4.00 8.95 8.80
C TYR A 293 -4.54 7.56 9.20
N VAL A 294 -4.39 6.54 8.33
CA VAL A 294 -4.79 5.15 8.66
C VAL A 294 -4.10 4.67 9.93
N THR A 295 -2.80 4.91 10.07
CA THR A 295 -2.05 4.56 11.29
C THR A 295 -2.58 5.32 12.51
N ALA A 296 -2.79 6.63 12.40
CA ALA A 296 -3.37 7.41 13.50
C ALA A 296 -4.74 6.87 13.92
N ALA A 297 -5.61 6.57 12.94
CA ALA A 297 -6.92 5.99 13.19
C ALA A 297 -6.85 4.60 13.84
N ALA A 298 -5.91 3.74 13.40
CA ALA A 298 -5.70 2.41 13.96
C ALA A 298 -5.29 2.43 15.44
N TYR A 299 -4.61 3.49 15.85
CA TYR A 299 -4.16 3.67 17.25
C TYR A 299 -5.00 4.67 18.05
N ASP A 300 -6.20 5.04 17.58
CA ASP A 300 -7.07 6.02 18.22
C ASP A 300 -6.35 7.36 18.53
N THR A 301 -5.40 7.75 17.68
CA THR A 301 -4.76 9.05 17.74
C THR A 301 -5.62 10.06 16.98
N PRO A 302 -6.01 11.20 17.59
CA PRO A 302 -6.72 12.25 16.88
C PRO A 302 -6.01 12.64 15.59
N ALA A 303 -6.75 12.72 14.47
CA ALA A 303 -6.10 12.93 13.19
C ALA A 303 -6.94 13.75 12.22
N VAL A 304 -6.26 14.55 11.40
CA VAL A 304 -6.87 15.30 10.31
C VAL A 304 -6.14 15.00 9.00
N MET A 305 -6.91 14.67 7.97
CA MET A 305 -6.40 14.39 6.64
C MET A 305 -6.44 15.63 5.75
N VAL A 306 -5.27 16.13 5.36
CA VAL A 306 -5.11 17.21 4.39
C VAL A 306 -5.26 16.66 2.98
N ALA A 307 -6.45 16.77 2.40
CA ALA A 307 -6.80 16.16 1.11
C ALA A 307 -6.54 17.11 -0.07
N ILE A 308 -5.27 17.39 -0.37
CA ILE A 308 -4.81 18.24 -1.46
C ILE A 308 -3.84 17.47 -2.39
N PRO A 309 -4.14 17.33 -3.68
CA PRO A 309 -5.46 17.49 -4.28
C PRO A 309 -6.46 16.46 -3.73
N SER A 310 -7.73 16.76 -3.87
CA SER A 310 -8.77 15.85 -3.39
C SER A 310 -8.81 14.57 -4.24
N HIS A 311 -8.62 13.43 -3.60
CA HIS A 311 -8.77 12.10 -4.20
C HIS A 311 -9.89 11.34 -3.51
N GLY A 312 -10.68 10.57 -4.27
CA GLY A 312 -11.80 9.81 -3.74
C GLY A 312 -11.43 8.77 -2.68
N LYS A 313 -10.18 8.27 -2.70
CA LYS A 313 -9.67 7.36 -1.65
C LYS A 313 -9.77 7.94 -0.24
N PHE A 314 -9.59 9.26 -0.10
CA PHE A 314 -9.70 9.93 1.19
C PHE A 314 -11.14 9.93 1.69
N THR A 315 -12.08 10.24 0.79
CA THR A 315 -13.51 10.20 1.12
C THR A 315 -13.94 8.78 1.47
N GLY A 316 -13.60 7.79 0.65
CA GLY A 316 -13.99 6.40 0.89
C GLY A 316 -13.52 5.86 2.24
N LEU A 317 -12.28 6.18 2.65
CA LEU A 317 -11.77 5.80 3.98
C LEU A 317 -12.55 6.51 5.10
N LEU A 318 -12.71 7.82 5.00
CA LEU A 318 -13.35 8.61 6.06
C LEU A 318 -14.82 8.24 6.23
N ASP A 319 -15.52 7.89 5.15
CA ASP A 319 -16.89 7.39 5.20
C ASP A 319 -16.97 6.03 5.91
N GLN A 320 -16.04 5.10 5.61
CA GLN A 320 -15.95 3.80 6.29
C GLN A 320 -15.65 3.93 7.80
N LEU A 321 -14.91 4.98 8.19
CA LEU A 321 -14.58 5.26 9.59
C LEU A 321 -15.60 6.13 10.31
N ASP A 322 -16.66 6.56 9.63
CA ASP A 322 -17.64 7.54 10.14
C ASP A 322 -16.98 8.86 10.60
N ARG A 323 -15.96 9.31 9.86
CA ARG A 323 -15.15 10.51 10.17
C ARG A 323 -15.08 11.51 9.00
N PRO A 324 -16.20 11.88 8.34
CA PRO A 324 -16.14 12.75 7.15
C PRO A 324 -15.62 14.16 7.45
N LYS A 325 -15.72 14.62 8.71
CA LYS A 325 -15.22 15.92 9.16
C LYS A 325 -13.69 16.02 9.26
N ASP A 326 -12.99 14.89 9.31
CA ASP A 326 -11.51 14.87 9.39
C ASP A 326 -10.85 15.19 8.04
N ARG A 327 -11.62 15.42 7.00
CA ARG A 327 -11.13 15.83 5.70
C ARG A 327 -11.02 17.34 5.60
N ALA A 328 -9.79 17.86 5.57
CA ALA A 328 -9.51 19.27 5.34
C ALA A 328 -9.09 19.54 3.88
N ARG A 329 -9.48 20.69 3.34
CA ARG A 329 -9.16 21.14 1.98
C ARG A 329 -7.97 22.10 1.91
N ASP A 330 -7.55 22.59 3.05
CA ASP A 330 -6.39 23.47 3.25
C ASP A 330 -5.83 23.29 4.67
N TRP A 331 -4.69 23.87 4.95
CA TRP A 331 -4.01 23.75 6.23
C TRP A 331 -4.71 24.51 7.35
N SER A 332 -5.33 25.65 7.07
CA SER A 332 -6.07 26.42 8.07
C SER A 332 -7.27 25.63 8.60
N ALA A 333 -8.05 25.05 7.67
CA ALA A 333 -9.15 24.15 8.03
C ALA A 333 -8.66 22.90 8.77
N ALA A 334 -7.48 22.38 8.41
CA ALA A 334 -6.90 21.23 9.08
C ALA A 334 -6.53 21.53 10.54
N PHE A 335 -5.90 22.66 10.81
CA PHE A 335 -5.57 23.04 12.18
C PHE A 335 -6.80 23.45 12.99
N ALA A 336 -7.82 24.08 12.37
CA ALA A 336 -9.09 24.33 13.03
C ALA A 336 -9.76 23.00 13.46
N ARG A 337 -9.78 21.99 12.61
CA ARG A 337 -10.31 20.66 12.96
C ARG A 337 -9.45 19.96 14.03
N ALA A 338 -8.12 20.06 13.95
CA ALA A 338 -7.22 19.54 14.97
C ALA A 338 -7.45 20.19 16.34
N HIS A 339 -7.76 21.50 16.38
CA HIS A 339 -8.18 22.20 17.59
C HIS A 339 -9.45 21.58 18.20
N GLU A 340 -10.46 21.31 17.37
CA GLU A 340 -11.69 20.65 17.84
C GLU A 340 -11.40 19.27 18.46
N HIS A 341 -10.54 18.47 17.85
CA HIS A 341 -10.11 17.18 18.41
C HIS A 341 -9.43 17.31 19.77
N LEU A 342 -8.53 18.29 19.94
CA LEU A 342 -7.83 18.52 21.21
C LEU A 342 -8.74 19.09 22.29
N ALA A 343 -9.77 19.87 21.92
CA ALA A 343 -10.77 20.40 22.84
C ALA A 343 -11.83 19.37 23.24
N GLY A 344 -12.06 18.36 22.40
CA GLY A 344 -12.99 17.26 22.64
C GLY A 344 -12.46 16.29 23.70
N ARG A 345 -13.38 15.71 24.50
CA ARG A 345 -13.01 14.71 25.54
C ARG A 345 -13.13 13.26 25.03
N ALA A 346 -13.71 13.04 23.88
CA ALA A 346 -13.94 11.71 23.33
C ALA A 346 -12.85 11.39 22.30
N VAL A 347 -12.16 10.27 22.49
CA VAL A 347 -11.31 9.68 21.45
C VAL A 347 -12.22 8.91 20.51
N ASP A 348 -12.22 9.29 19.25
CA ASP A 348 -12.96 8.57 18.20
C ASP A 348 -12.31 7.21 17.98
N ARG A 349 -12.86 6.16 18.60
CA ARG A 349 -12.42 4.78 18.35
C ARG A 349 -12.85 4.30 16.98
N LEU A 350 -12.12 3.32 16.44
CA LEU A 350 -12.55 2.65 15.22
C LEU A 350 -13.94 2.04 15.42
N PRO A 351 -14.88 2.23 14.46
CA PRO A 351 -16.18 1.57 14.50
C PRO A 351 -16.02 0.04 14.58
N ALA A 352 -16.82 -0.62 15.40
CA ALA A 352 -16.80 -2.08 15.52
C ALA A 352 -17.10 -2.79 14.17
N SER A 353 -17.83 -2.13 13.29
CA SER A 353 -18.09 -2.60 11.91
C SER A 353 -16.81 -2.75 11.09
N VAL A 354 -15.81 -1.88 11.30
CA VAL A 354 -14.51 -1.94 10.61
C VAL A 354 -13.75 -3.20 11.03
N SER A 355 -13.61 -3.44 12.33
CA SER A 355 -12.93 -4.64 12.83
C SER A 355 -13.62 -5.92 12.36
N LYS A 356 -14.97 -5.95 12.38
CA LYS A 356 -15.75 -7.08 11.88
C LYS A 356 -15.54 -7.31 10.37
N ALA A 357 -15.50 -6.24 9.58
CA ALA A 357 -15.27 -6.34 8.14
C ALA A 357 -13.86 -6.86 7.83
N LEU A 358 -12.85 -6.43 8.59
CA LEU A 358 -11.48 -6.93 8.46
C LEU A 358 -11.37 -8.40 8.86
N ASP A 359 -12.00 -8.82 9.96
CA ASP A 359 -11.99 -10.22 10.38
C ASP A 359 -12.63 -11.11 9.32
N LEU A 360 -13.81 -10.76 8.82
CA LEU A 360 -14.47 -11.48 7.73
C LEU A 360 -13.62 -11.52 6.46
N HIS A 361 -12.97 -10.42 6.11
CA HIS A 361 -12.08 -10.35 4.95
C HIS A 361 -10.94 -11.38 5.04
N TRP A 362 -10.25 -11.43 6.17
CA TRP A 362 -9.16 -12.38 6.36
C TRP A 362 -9.64 -13.82 6.41
N GLU A 363 -10.83 -14.09 6.98
CA GLU A 363 -11.46 -15.41 6.90
C GLU A 363 -11.73 -15.84 5.46
N GLN A 364 -12.24 -14.94 4.62
CA GLN A 364 -12.49 -15.21 3.19
C GLN A 364 -11.19 -15.45 2.41
N ILE A 365 -10.11 -14.71 2.71
CA ILE A 365 -8.78 -14.95 2.14
C ILE A 365 -8.30 -16.36 2.51
N VAL A 366 -8.34 -16.72 3.79
CA VAL A 366 -7.90 -18.05 4.26
C VAL A 366 -8.72 -19.18 3.64
N GLU A 367 -10.03 -19.00 3.51
CA GLU A 367 -10.91 -19.94 2.84
C GLU A 367 -10.56 -20.09 1.36
N ALA A 368 -10.34 -19.00 0.64
CA ALA A 368 -9.91 -19.03 -0.76
C ALA A 368 -8.57 -19.75 -0.95
N LEU A 369 -7.63 -19.54 -0.03
CA LEU A 369 -6.31 -20.19 -0.08
C LEU A 369 -6.34 -21.70 0.25
N ARG A 370 -7.42 -22.21 0.86
CA ARG A 370 -7.56 -23.63 1.20
C ARG A 370 -8.00 -24.49 0.03
N TYR A 371 -8.81 -23.95 -0.88
CA TYR A 371 -9.53 -24.71 -1.90
C TYR A 371 -9.16 -24.28 -3.33
N SER A 372 -7.94 -24.64 -3.76
CA SER A 372 -7.41 -24.27 -5.10
C SER A 372 -8.30 -24.73 -6.26
N GLU A 373 -8.99 -25.84 -6.12
CA GLU A 373 -9.81 -26.42 -7.20
C GLU A 373 -11.03 -25.58 -7.56
N ARG A 374 -11.59 -24.80 -6.61
CA ARG A 374 -12.82 -24.01 -6.85
C ARG A 374 -12.68 -22.98 -7.97
N GLY A 375 -11.54 -22.30 -8.08
CA GLY A 375 -11.29 -21.28 -9.08
C GLY A 375 -10.51 -21.74 -10.30
N ARG A 376 -10.05 -23.00 -10.35
CA ARG A 376 -9.17 -23.51 -11.40
C ARG A 376 -9.70 -23.25 -12.81
N ALA A 377 -10.97 -23.53 -13.04
CA ALA A 377 -11.58 -23.34 -14.37
C ALA A 377 -11.54 -21.86 -14.80
N ARG A 378 -11.78 -20.92 -13.88
CA ARG A 378 -11.74 -19.48 -14.13
C ARG A 378 -10.32 -19.01 -14.44
N ARG A 379 -9.33 -19.45 -13.64
CA ARG A 379 -7.90 -19.13 -13.87
C ARG A 379 -7.42 -19.64 -15.23
N MET A 380 -7.79 -20.88 -15.58
CA MET A 380 -7.45 -21.47 -16.89
C MET A 380 -8.17 -20.78 -18.05
N ALA A 381 -9.41 -20.33 -17.85
CA ALA A 381 -10.13 -19.55 -18.86
C ALA A 381 -9.44 -18.19 -19.09
N PHE A 382 -8.98 -17.53 -18.05
CA PHE A 382 -8.21 -16.29 -18.17
C PHE A 382 -6.88 -16.53 -18.90
N LEU A 383 -6.11 -17.55 -18.56
CA LEU A 383 -4.86 -17.88 -19.24
C LEU A 383 -5.07 -18.12 -20.74
N ARG A 384 -6.10 -18.87 -21.12
CA ARG A 384 -6.43 -19.11 -22.53
C ARG A 384 -6.81 -17.82 -23.25
N THR A 385 -7.61 -16.97 -22.60
CA THR A 385 -7.99 -15.64 -23.16
C THR A 385 -6.74 -14.80 -23.39
N TYR A 386 -5.84 -14.74 -22.42
CA TYR A 386 -4.62 -13.95 -22.51
C TYR A 386 -3.68 -14.45 -23.62
N LEU A 387 -3.49 -15.76 -23.73
CA LEU A 387 -2.70 -16.37 -24.82
C LEU A 387 -3.30 -16.09 -26.20
N ARG A 388 -4.63 -16.17 -26.34
CA ARG A 388 -5.32 -15.82 -27.58
C ARG A 388 -5.11 -14.36 -27.96
N LEU A 389 -5.27 -13.43 -27.02
CA LEU A 389 -5.01 -12.00 -27.24
C LEU A 389 -3.57 -11.73 -27.66
N GLY A 390 -2.59 -12.41 -27.04
CA GLY A 390 -1.20 -12.31 -27.44
C GLY A 390 -0.96 -12.79 -28.88
N ALA A 391 -1.56 -13.92 -29.25
CA ALA A 391 -1.47 -14.44 -30.61
C ALA A 391 -2.14 -13.50 -31.63
N GLU A 392 -3.30 -12.94 -31.30
CA GLU A 392 -4.01 -11.97 -32.15
C GLU A 392 -3.22 -10.67 -32.37
N ARG A 393 -2.54 -10.17 -31.32
CA ARG A 393 -1.82 -8.89 -31.38
C ARG A 393 -0.41 -8.98 -31.92
N PHE A 394 0.30 -10.07 -31.63
CA PHE A 394 1.73 -10.21 -31.88
C PHE A 394 2.04 -11.36 -32.86
N GLY A 395 1.04 -12.11 -33.29
CA GLY A 395 1.17 -13.21 -34.26
C GLY A 395 1.79 -14.48 -33.68
N SER A 396 2.01 -15.48 -34.57
CA SER A 396 2.56 -16.78 -34.16
C SER A 396 3.99 -16.70 -33.62
N ALA A 397 4.78 -15.73 -34.07
CA ALA A 397 6.14 -15.54 -33.61
C ALA A 397 6.20 -15.32 -32.09
N TRP A 398 5.22 -14.59 -31.52
CA TRP A 398 5.11 -14.41 -30.07
C TRP A 398 4.87 -15.73 -29.32
N LEU A 399 4.03 -16.63 -29.88
CA LEU A 399 3.74 -17.94 -29.26
C LEU A 399 4.98 -18.84 -29.19
N VAL A 400 5.87 -18.76 -30.19
CA VAL A 400 7.08 -19.59 -30.24
C VAL A 400 8.31 -18.88 -29.67
N SER A 401 8.20 -17.59 -29.30
CA SER A 401 9.34 -16.82 -28.76
C SER A 401 10.01 -17.45 -27.54
N PRO A 402 9.31 -18.14 -26.61
CA PRO A 402 9.96 -18.84 -25.50
C PRO A 402 10.92 -19.94 -25.94
N HIS A 403 10.65 -20.58 -27.10
CA HIS A 403 11.54 -21.58 -27.69
C HIS A 403 12.88 -20.97 -28.16
N LEU A 404 12.86 -19.70 -28.56
CA LEU A 404 14.05 -19.00 -29.07
C LEU A 404 14.84 -18.29 -27.94
N ALA A 405 14.24 -18.15 -26.77
CA ALA A 405 14.87 -17.48 -25.63
C ALA A 405 16.10 -18.27 -25.15
N GLY A 406 17.28 -17.61 -25.12
CA GLY A 406 18.53 -18.23 -24.72
C GLY A 406 19.26 -19.00 -25.82
N MET A 407 18.67 -19.17 -26.99
CA MET A 407 19.39 -19.68 -28.16
C MET A 407 20.30 -18.58 -28.70
N ARG A 408 21.59 -18.86 -28.83
CA ARG A 408 22.45 -18.08 -29.72
C ARG A 408 21.87 -18.26 -31.14
N PRO A 409 21.82 -17.23 -32.01
CA PRO A 409 21.46 -17.44 -33.39
C PRO A 409 22.47 -18.47 -33.95
N ASP A 410 22.00 -19.70 -34.15
CA ASP A 410 22.76 -20.70 -34.87
C ASP A 410 23.13 -20.08 -36.21
N LYS A 411 24.41 -20.18 -36.55
CA LYS A 411 24.81 -19.81 -37.93
C LYS A 411 23.83 -20.52 -38.88
N PRO A 412 23.22 -19.82 -39.83
CA PRO A 412 22.36 -20.48 -40.78
C PRO A 412 23.18 -21.64 -41.36
N ILE A 413 22.63 -22.85 -41.25
CA ILE A 413 23.17 -24.00 -41.97
C ILE A 413 22.92 -23.70 -43.43
N LEU A 414 23.85 -23.00 -44.04
CA LEU A 414 23.96 -22.94 -45.48
C LEU A 414 24.43 -24.34 -45.94
N ASN A 415 23.51 -25.30 -45.89
CA ASN A 415 23.71 -26.54 -46.61
C ASN A 415 23.44 -26.20 -48.05
N GLY A 416 24.53 -26.26 -48.80
CA GLY A 416 24.48 -26.22 -50.25
C GLY A 416 23.48 -27.24 -50.76
N ILE A 417 22.65 -26.77 -51.66
CA ILE A 417 22.08 -27.51 -52.74
C ILE A 417 22.79 -27.01 -53.98
#